data_212e5624fd4277c43b9915b66808c297
#
_entry.id   212e5624fd4277c43b9915b66808c297
#
_cell.length_a   1.000
_cell.length_b   1.000
_cell.length_c   1.000
_cell.angle_alpha   90.00
_cell.angle_beta   90.00
_cell.angle_gamma   90.00
#
_symmetry.space_group_name_H-M   'P 1'
#
loop_
_entity.id
_entity.type
_entity.pdbx_description
1 polymer ?
#
loop_
_entity_poly.entity_id
_entity_poly.type
_entity_poly.pdbx_seq_one_letter_code
_entity_poly.pdbx_strand_id
1 'polypeptide(L)'
;YSNLIGYLSPGGNATGIEKLQNSVLMGEASSQALSQVLKYAAGENQKGGGVRLTLNPQIQQAAAATLGNRKGAAVAINYQTGAILAAVTNPRFDPTSLASGSERQSQDNLKKLQAEPTKPMLDRALRGEYPPGSSFKIITAAAALEQGIRSPEGEVDAPVSVKLPGSTARISNIESTSCGNGHPSFSYAFALSCNTPFAKIAQELGYQ
;
A
#
# COMPACT_ATOMS: atom_id res chain seq x y z
N TYR A 1 -8.17 -8.43 8.65
CA TYR A 1 -7.35 -9.14 7.63
C TYR A 1 -8.11 -9.42 6.32
N SER A 2 -9.43 -9.19 6.24
CA SER A 2 -10.30 -9.67 5.15
C SER A 2 -9.83 -9.26 3.74
N ASN A 3 -9.40 -8.02 3.54
CA ASN A 3 -8.95 -7.56 2.23
C ASN A 3 -7.64 -8.22 1.77
N LEU A 4 -6.74 -8.54 2.72
CA LEU A 4 -5.46 -9.19 2.43
C LEU A 4 -5.60 -10.70 2.29
N ILE A 5 -6.21 -11.35 3.29
CA ILE A 5 -6.41 -12.81 3.29
C ILE A 5 -7.38 -13.20 2.18
N GLY A 6 -8.45 -12.43 2.04
CA GLY A 6 -9.51 -12.74 1.10
C GLY A 6 -10.54 -13.72 1.65
N TYR A 7 -11.14 -14.44 0.74
CA TYR A 7 -12.12 -15.50 1.01
C TYR A 7 -12.09 -16.54 -0.11
N LEU A 8 -12.58 -17.74 0.20
CA LEU A 8 -12.94 -18.77 -0.77
C LEU A 8 -14.44 -19.02 -0.63
N SER A 9 -15.20 -18.82 -1.72
CA SER A 9 -16.64 -19.05 -1.73
C SER A 9 -17.01 -20.51 -2.02
N PRO A 10 -18.23 -20.95 -1.70
CA PRO A 10 -18.72 -22.29 -2.05
C PRO A 10 -18.69 -22.59 -3.56
N GLY A 11 -18.80 -21.56 -4.41
CA GLY A 11 -18.67 -21.67 -5.87
C GLY A 11 -17.25 -21.60 -6.40
N GLY A 12 -16.24 -21.66 -5.53
CA GLY A 12 -14.82 -21.68 -5.92
C GLY A 12 -14.20 -20.31 -6.24
N ASN A 13 -14.95 -19.21 -6.10
CA ASN A 13 -14.37 -17.87 -6.27
C ASN A 13 -13.52 -17.52 -5.06
N ALA A 14 -12.28 -17.10 -5.31
CA ALA A 14 -11.32 -16.73 -4.28
C ALA A 14 -10.69 -15.36 -4.55
N THR A 15 -10.25 -14.70 -3.47
CA THR A 15 -9.51 -13.42 -3.51
C THR A 15 -8.33 -13.46 -2.55
N GLY A 16 -7.47 -12.42 -2.59
CA GLY A 16 -6.37 -12.26 -1.65
C GLY A 16 -5.40 -13.45 -1.63
N ILE A 17 -4.90 -13.79 -0.46
CA ILE A 17 -3.99 -14.92 -0.23
C ILE A 17 -4.67 -16.26 -0.54
N GLU A 18 -5.97 -16.39 -0.25
CA GLU A 18 -6.76 -17.59 -0.60
C GLU A 18 -6.67 -17.90 -2.10
N LYS A 19 -6.72 -16.88 -2.94
CA LYS A 19 -6.57 -17.03 -4.38
C LYS A 19 -5.11 -17.28 -4.79
N LEU A 20 -4.17 -16.49 -4.27
CA LEU A 20 -2.77 -16.53 -4.68
C LEU A 20 -2.08 -17.83 -4.27
N GLN A 21 -2.48 -18.41 -3.16
CA GLN A 21 -1.89 -19.63 -2.60
C GLN A 21 -2.86 -20.83 -2.64
N ASN A 22 -3.89 -20.76 -3.49
CA ASN A 22 -4.93 -21.79 -3.55
C ASN A 22 -4.35 -23.20 -3.78
N SER A 23 -3.38 -23.35 -4.68
CA SER A 23 -2.76 -24.65 -4.95
C SER A 23 -2.04 -25.22 -3.71
N VAL A 24 -1.39 -24.37 -2.91
CA VAL A 24 -0.76 -24.79 -1.66
C VAL A 24 -1.81 -25.16 -0.62
N LEU A 25 -2.82 -24.30 -0.45
CA LEU A 25 -3.90 -24.50 0.53
C LEU A 25 -4.74 -25.74 0.22
N MET A 26 -4.93 -26.06 -1.06
CA MET A 26 -5.62 -27.28 -1.51
C MET A 26 -4.74 -28.53 -1.51
N GLY A 27 -3.41 -28.39 -1.30
CA GLY A 27 -2.47 -29.50 -1.35
C GLY A 27 -2.07 -29.92 -2.77
N GLU A 28 -2.37 -29.11 -3.77
CA GLU A 28 -2.14 -29.40 -5.18
C GLU A 28 -0.80 -28.87 -5.70
N ALA A 29 -0.03 -28.16 -4.86
CA ALA A 29 1.26 -27.62 -5.26
C ALA A 29 2.24 -28.76 -5.57
N SER A 30 3.04 -28.62 -6.63
CA SER A 30 4.03 -29.61 -7.08
C SER A 30 5.01 -30.01 -5.97
N SER A 31 5.35 -29.10 -5.06
CA SER A 31 6.19 -29.39 -3.88
C SER A 31 5.54 -30.33 -2.88
N GLN A 32 4.22 -30.52 -2.93
CA GLN A 32 3.45 -31.38 -2.04
C GLN A 32 3.05 -32.72 -2.69
N ALA A 33 3.21 -32.84 -4.03
CA ALA A 33 2.71 -33.97 -4.81
C ALA A 33 3.17 -35.33 -4.25
N LEU A 34 4.47 -35.50 -3.97
CA LEU A 34 5.00 -36.76 -3.45
C LEU A 34 4.42 -37.12 -2.07
N SER A 35 4.32 -36.13 -1.17
CA SER A 35 3.75 -36.34 0.16
C SER A 35 2.27 -36.68 0.12
N GLN A 36 1.53 -36.12 -0.83
CA GLN A 36 0.11 -36.41 -1.05
C GLN A 36 -0.10 -37.84 -1.58
N VAL A 37 0.72 -38.27 -2.54
CA VAL A 37 0.67 -39.65 -3.06
C VAL A 37 0.95 -40.66 -1.94
N LEU A 38 1.96 -40.43 -1.12
CA LEU A 38 2.29 -41.33 0.01
C LEU A 38 1.17 -41.38 1.04
N LYS A 39 0.55 -40.26 1.35
CA LYS A 39 -0.61 -40.21 2.29
C LYS A 39 -1.82 -40.90 1.71
N TYR A 40 -2.12 -40.72 0.44
CA TYR A 40 -3.20 -41.39 -0.25
C TYR A 40 -3.00 -42.93 -0.22
N ALA A 41 -1.76 -43.38 -0.50
CA ALA A 41 -1.41 -44.80 -0.42
C ALA A 41 -1.52 -45.35 1.01
N ALA A 42 -1.35 -44.51 2.04
CA ALA A 42 -1.54 -44.87 3.47
C ALA A 42 -3.00 -44.80 3.93
N GLY A 43 -3.95 -44.41 3.04
CA GLY A 43 -5.37 -44.26 3.41
C GLY A 43 -5.67 -43.02 4.24
N GLU A 44 -4.75 -42.01 4.27
CA GLU A 44 -4.94 -40.76 4.97
C GLU A 44 -5.68 -39.73 4.09
N ASN A 45 -6.52 -38.90 4.73
CA ASN A 45 -7.19 -37.82 4.03
C ASN A 45 -6.18 -36.78 3.55
N GLN A 46 -6.37 -36.27 2.35
CA GLN A 46 -5.64 -35.12 1.83
C GLN A 46 -5.78 -33.91 2.76
N LYS A 47 -4.65 -33.37 3.19
CA LYS A 47 -4.61 -32.13 3.98
C LYS A 47 -3.98 -31.04 3.14
N GLY A 48 -4.62 -29.88 3.11
CA GLY A 48 -4.03 -28.69 2.51
C GLY A 48 -2.72 -28.27 3.17
N GLY A 49 -1.94 -27.46 2.48
CA GLY A 49 -0.74 -26.87 3.03
C GLY A 49 -1.05 -25.63 3.89
N GLY A 50 -0.06 -25.20 4.66
CA GLY A 50 -0.11 -23.96 5.42
C GLY A 50 0.63 -22.83 4.69
N VAL A 51 0.10 -21.62 4.80
CA VAL A 51 0.77 -20.39 4.34
C VAL A 51 1.16 -19.54 5.53
N ARG A 52 2.44 -19.21 5.67
CA ARG A 52 2.96 -18.34 6.71
C ARG A 52 3.19 -16.95 6.16
N LEU A 53 2.53 -15.95 6.74
CA LEU A 53 2.68 -14.54 6.37
C LEU A 53 3.73 -13.85 7.27
N THR A 54 4.29 -12.75 6.78
CA THR A 54 5.22 -11.88 7.52
C THR A 54 4.50 -10.93 8.46
N LEU A 55 3.17 -10.90 8.45
CA LEU A 55 2.38 -10.03 9.31
C LEU A 55 2.66 -10.27 10.79
N ASN A 56 2.84 -9.19 11.52
CA ASN A 56 2.92 -9.18 12.97
C ASN A 56 1.56 -8.79 13.55
N PRO A 57 0.87 -9.68 14.33
CA PRO A 57 -0.46 -9.40 14.84
C PRO A 57 -0.54 -8.13 15.70
N GLN A 58 0.50 -7.83 16.48
CA GLN A 58 0.53 -6.67 17.36
C GLN A 58 0.63 -5.37 16.54
N ILE A 59 1.51 -5.33 15.55
CA ILE A 59 1.67 -4.18 14.66
C ILE A 59 0.40 -3.98 13.81
N GLN A 60 -0.18 -5.06 13.30
CA GLN A 60 -1.45 -5.03 12.56
C GLN A 60 -2.59 -4.45 13.41
N GLN A 61 -2.69 -4.88 14.68
CA GLN A 61 -3.72 -4.40 15.59
C GLN A 61 -3.52 -2.91 15.94
N ALA A 62 -2.28 -2.49 16.23
CA ALA A 62 -1.95 -1.10 16.49
C ALA A 62 -2.27 -0.21 15.29
N ALA A 63 -1.89 -0.63 14.08
CA ALA A 63 -2.20 0.08 12.85
C ALA A 63 -3.72 0.20 12.62
N ALA A 64 -4.47 -0.87 12.88
CA ALA A 64 -5.93 -0.87 12.75
C ALA A 64 -6.58 0.06 13.78
N ALA A 65 -6.13 0.04 15.03
CA ALA A 65 -6.62 0.93 16.08
C ALA A 65 -6.34 2.41 15.77
N THR A 66 -5.13 2.71 15.28
CA THR A 66 -4.73 4.07 14.90
C THR A 66 -5.52 4.58 13.69
N LEU A 67 -5.76 3.73 12.68
CA LEU A 67 -6.60 4.08 11.54
C LEU A 67 -8.05 4.33 11.96
N GLY A 68 -8.56 3.55 12.92
CA GLY A 68 -9.92 3.67 13.45
C GLY A 68 -10.97 3.58 12.34
N ASN A 69 -11.93 4.51 12.37
CA ASN A 69 -13.02 4.58 11.38
C ASN A 69 -12.69 5.42 10.15
N ARG A 70 -11.46 5.94 10.03
CA ARG A 70 -11.07 6.76 8.87
C ARG A 70 -10.95 5.88 7.63
N LYS A 71 -11.51 6.33 6.51
CA LYS A 71 -11.34 5.68 5.21
C LYS A 71 -9.89 5.83 4.73
N GLY A 72 -9.20 4.71 4.51
CA GLY A 72 -7.80 4.74 4.10
C GLY A 72 -7.10 3.41 4.31
N ALA A 73 -5.78 3.48 4.40
CA ALA A 73 -4.92 2.33 4.65
C ALA A 73 -3.76 2.70 5.59
N ALA A 74 -3.22 1.69 6.27
CA ALA A 74 -1.96 1.78 7.00
C ALA A 74 -1.11 0.56 6.67
N VAL A 75 0.15 0.78 6.30
CA VAL A 75 1.09 -0.29 5.94
C VAL A 75 2.37 -0.09 6.74
N ALA A 76 2.89 -1.17 7.31
CA ALA A 76 4.19 -1.19 7.96
C ALA A 76 5.09 -2.21 7.24
N ILE A 77 6.26 -1.76 6.83
CA ILE A 77 7.23 -2.56 6.07
C ILE A 77 8.56 -2.52 6.82
N ASN A 78 9.18 -3.69 6.98
CA ASN A 78 10.58 -3.75 7.38
C ASN A 78 11.43 -3.34 6.17
N TYR A 79 12.04 -2.17 6.22
CA TYR A 79 12.79 -1.60 5.09
C TYR A 79 14.07 -2.39 4.74
N GLN A 80 14.61 -3.17 5.67
CA GLN A 80 15.82 -3.98 5.43
C GLN A 80 15.49 -5.28 4.68
N THR A 81 14.33 -5.87 4.95
CA THR A 81 13.95 -7.18 4.39
C THR A 81 12.83 -7.11 3.36
N GLY A 82 12.13 -5.97 3.26
CA GLY A 82 10.93 -5.82 2.46
C GLY A 82 9.69 -6.50 3.05
N ALA A 83 9.79 -7.13 4.22
CA ALA A 83 8.68 -7.86 4.82
C ALA A 83 7.55 -6.91 5.24
N ILE A 84 6.32 -7.20 4.79
CA ILE A 84 5.11 -6.49 5.21
C ILE A 84 4.72 -6.98 6.59
N LEU A 85 4.82 -6.11 7.60
CA LEU A 85 4.49 -6.39 8.99
C LEU A 85 3.04 -6.07 9.33
N ALA A 86 2.45 -5.10 8.64
CA ALA A 86 1.04 -4.77 8.71
C ALA A 86 0.52 -4.26 7.38
N ALA A 87 -0.72 -4.60 7.04
CA ALA A 87 -1.46 -4.07 5.90
C ALA A 87 -2.93 -3.95 6.30
N VAL A 88 -3.35 -2.75 6.63
CA VAL A 88 -4.70 -2.43 7.12
C VAL A 88 -5.45 -1.62 6.08
N THR A 89 -6.63 -2.04 5.75
CA THR A 89 -7.58 -1.32 4.90
C THR A 89 -8.83 -0.97 5.72
N ASN A 90 -9.38 0.21 5.56
CA ASN A 90 -10.67 0.60 6.11
C ASN A 90 -11.48 1.44 5.09
N PRO A 91 -12.80 1.26 4.91
CA PRO A 91 -13.59 0.19 5.51
C PRO A 91 -13.19 -1.21 5.02
N ARG A 92 -13.49 -2.19 5.83
CA ARG A 92 -13.28 -3.62 5.56
C ARG A 92 -14.63 -4.33 5.51
N PHE A 93 -14.66 -5.53 4.97
CA PHE A 93 -15.84 -6.37 4.94
C PHE A 93 -15.66 -7.62 5.83
N ASP A 94 -16.75 -8.25 6.20
CA ASP A 94 -16.74 -9.56 6.83
C ASP A 94 -16.74 -10.65 5.75
N PRO A 95 -15.68 -11.45 5.61
CA PRO A 95 -15.59 -12.50 4.59
C PRO A 95 -16.49 -13.69 4.89
N THR A 96 -16.96 -13.86 6.12
CA THR A 96 -17.79 -15.01 6.54
C THR A 96 -19.05 -15.13 5.69
N SER A 97 -19.68 -13.99 5.35
CA SER A 97 -20.87 -13.96 4.51
C SER A 97 -20.64 -14.42 3.07
N LEU A 98 -19.37 -14.42 2.61
CA LEU A 98 -18.96 -14.87 1.28
C LEU A 98 -18.42 -16.30 1.27
N ALA A 99 -17.86 -16.75 2.40
CA ALA A 99 -17.23 -18.06 2.55
C ALA A 99 -18.20 -19.16 3.05
N SER A 100 -19.40 -18.79 3.51
CA SER A 100 -20.38 -19.72 4.09
C SER A 100 -21.72 -19.69 3.37
N GLY A 101 -22.55 -20.69 3.64
CA GLY A 101 -23.88 -20.82 3.05
C GLY A 101 -23.86 -21.45 1.66
N SER A 102 -24.88 -21.15 0.85
CA SER A 102 -24.96 -21.60 -0.53
C SER A 102 -24.22 -20.65 -1.47
N GLU A 103 -23.82 -21.18 -2.64
CA GLU A 103 -23.22 -20.35 -3.69
C GLU A 103 -24.10 -19.14 -4.05
N ARG A 104 -25.42 -19.33 -4.16
CA ARG A 104 -26.37 -18.26 -4.44
C ARG A 104 -26.32 -17.16 -3.36
N GLN A 105 -26.32 -17.54 -2.07
CA GLN A 105 -26.20 -16.56 -0.98
C GLN A 105 -24.88 -15.80 -1.01
N SER A 106 -23.79 -16.49 -1.28
CA SER A 106 -22.46 -15.88 -1.42
C SER A 106 -22.46 -14.86 -2.57
N GLN A 107 -23.03 -15.21 -3.74
CA GLN A 107 -23.11 -14.30 -4.89
C GLN A 107 -24.00 -13.08 -4.60
N ASP A 108 -25.13 -13.24 -3.92
CA ASP A 108 -26.01 -12.13 -3.56
C ASP A 108 -25.35 -11.19 -2.55
N ASN A 109 -24.61 -11.73 -1.57
CA ASN A 109 -23.84 -10.94 -0.61
C ASN A 109 -22.68 -10.21 -1.31
N LEU A 110 -22.00 -10.84 -2.26
CA LEU A 110 -20.95 -10.22 -3.06
C LEU A 110 -21.47 -9.00 -3.83
N LYS A 111 -22.64 -9.14 -4.50
CA LYS A 111 -23.28 -8.02 -5.20
C LYS A 111 -23.60 -6.85 -4.27
N LYS A 112 -24.11 -7.14 -3.07
CA LYS A 112 -24.37 -6.10 -2.05
C LYS A 112 -23.08 -5.36 -1.65
N LEU A 113 -22.03 -6.09 -1.33
CA LEU A 113 -20.72 -5.50 -0.96
C LEU A 113 -20.09 -4.69 -2.10
N GLN A 114 -20.24 -5.14 -3.35
CA GLN A 114 -19.76 -4.41 -4.54
C GLN A 114 -20.54 -3.12 -4.81
N ALA A 115 -21.83 -3.11 -4.49
CA ALA A 115 -22.71 -1.94 -4.65
C ALA A 115 -22.48 -0.89 -3.54
N GLU A 116 -21.78 -1.20 -2.46
CA GLU A 116 -21.56 -0.26 -1.38
C GLU A 116 -20.70 0.93 -1.79
N PRO A 117 -21.16 2.19 -1.60
CA PRO A 117 -20.41 3.39 -1.98
C PRO A 117 -19.07 3.51 -1.26
N THR A 118 -18.93 2.91 -0.08
CA THR A 118 -17.71 2.91 0.72
C THR A 118 -16.63 2.02 0.13
N LYS A 119 -16.98 1.12 -0.79
CA LYS A 119 -16.08 0.14 -1.44
C LYS A 119 -15.26 -0.67 -0.44
N PRO A 120 -15.90 -1.45 0.46
CA PRO A 120 -15.21 -2.17 1.53
C PRO A 120 -14.32 -3.30 1.00
N MET A 121 -14.59 -3.82 -0.19
CA MET A 121 -13.79 -4.86 -0.84
C MET A 121 -12.51 -4.34 -1.50
N LEU A 122 -12.36 -3.02 -1.67
CA LEU A 122 -11.14 -2.45 -2.21
C LEU A 122 -9.99 -2.60 -1.21
N ASP A 123 -8.97 -3.35 -1.58
CA ASP A 123 -7.73 -3.42 -0.79
C ASP A 123 -6.92 -2.12 -0.97
N ARG A 124 -7.18 -1.17 -0.08
CA ARG A 124 -6.54 0.15 -0.11
C ARG A 124 -5.07 0.10 0.27
N ALA A 125 -4.66 -0.92 1.02
CA ALA A 125 -3.29 -1.06 1.47
C ALA A 125 -2.34 -1.49 0.35
N LEU A 126 -2.80 -2.39 -0.54
CA LEU A 126 -1.96 -2.99 -1.58
C LEU A 126 -2.35 -2.58 -3.01
N ARG A 127 -3.59 -2.09 -3.22
CA ARG A 127 -4.12 -1.77 -4.55
C ARG A 127 -4.68 -0.36 -4.68
N GLY A 128 -4.69 0.40 -3.57
CA GLY A 128 -5.12 1.79 -3.60
C GLY A 128 -4.04 2.67 -4.19
N GLU A 129 -4.38 3.44 -5.21
CA GLU A 129 -3.52 4.47 -5.78
C GLU A 129 -3.86 5.82 -5.17
N TYR A 130 -2.87 6.48 -4.60
CA TYR A 130 -3.03 7.76 -3.93
C TYR A 130 -1.95 8.73 -4.40
N PRO A 131 -2.29 10.02 -4.56
CA PRO A 131 -1.27 11.04 -4.76
C PRO A 131 -0.29 11.03 -3.57
N PRO A 132 1.03 10.90 -3.82
CA PRO A 132 2.01 10.76 -2.74
C PRO A 132 2.15 12.05 -1.92
N GLY A 133 1.79 13.20 -2.49
CA GLY A 133 1.96 14.49 -1.85
C GLY A 133 3.42 14.75 -1.48
N SER A 134 3.66 15.44 -0.31
CA SER A 134 5.03 15.78 0.14
C SER A 134 5.92 14.56 0.40
N SER A 135 5.38 13.35 0.52
CA SER A 135 6.23 12.17 0.65
C SER A 135 7.05 11.90 -0.62
N PHE A 136 6.61 12.38 -1.78
CA PHE A 136 7.39 12.30 -3.03
C PHE A 136 8.67 13.14 -3.01
N LYS A 137 8.76 14.14 -2.13
CA LYS A 137 9.99 14.94 -1.97
C LYS A 137 11.19 14.11 -1.55
N ILE A 138 10.99 12.97 -0.90
CA ILE A 138 12.06 12.01 -0.57
C ILE A 138 12.73 11.54 -1.86
N ILE A 139 11.96 11.19 -2.88
CA ILE A 139 12.49 10.73 -4.18
C ILE A 139 13.22 11.87 -4.89
N THR A 140 12.60 13.06 -4.93
CA THR A 140 13.23 14.25 -5.53
C THR A 140 14.54 14.63 -4.82
N ALA A 141 14.56 14.55 -3.48
CA ALA A 141 15.76 14.83 -2.69
C ALA A 141 16.86 13.80 -2.96
N ALA A 142 16.54 12.51 -2.95
CA ALA A 142 17.50 11.44 -3.23
C ALA A 142 18.13 11.61 -4.62
N ALA A 143 17.31 11.84 -5.64
CA ALA A 143 17.80 12.06 -7.01
C ALA A 143 18.70 13.30 -7.12
N ALA A 144 18.35 14.40 -6.44
CA ALA A 144 19.15 15.62 -6.45
C ALA A 144 20.53 15.44 -5.77
N LEU A 145 20.58 14.66 -4.69
CA LEU A 145 21.81 14.34 -4.00
C LEU A 145 22.68 13.37 -4.81
N GLU A 146 22.07 12.33 -5.39
CA GLU A 146 22.77 11.31 -6.19
C GLU A 146 23.40 11.92 -7.46
N GLN A 147 22.69 12.84 -8.12
CA GLN A 147 23.21 13.56 -9.29
C GLN A 147 24.16 14.71 -8.93
N GLY A 148 24.37 14.99 -7.66
CA GLY A 148 25.29 16.05 -7.21
C GLY A 148 24.80 17.48 -7.48
N ILE A 149 23.55 17.67 -7.90
CA ILE A 149 23.00 19.01 -8.15
C ILE A 149 22.60 19.75 -6.87
N ARG A 150 22.53 19.05 -5.76
CA ARG A 150 22.33 19.62 -4.41
C ARG A 150 23.24 18.94 -3.42
N SER A 151 23.57 19.69 -2.36
CA SER A 151 24.19 19.15 -1.14
C SER A 151 23.29 19.48 0.05
N PRO A 152 23.35 18.74 1.17
CA PRO A 152 22.46 18.96 2.31
C PRO A 152 22.54 20.40 2.86
N GLU A 153 23.72 20.98 2.89
CA GLU A 153 23.99 22.33 3.41
C GLU A 153 23.87 23.42 2.34
N GLY A 154 23.74 23.04 1.06
CA GLY A 154 23.61 23.96 -0.04
C GLY A 154 22.31 24.77 0.02
N GLU A 155 22.40 26.05 -0.27
CA GLU A 155 21.26 26.96 -0.31
C GLU A 155 20.34 26.63 -1.51
N VAL A 156 19.03 26.77 -1.31
CA VAL A 156 18.02 26.61 -2.35
C VAL A 156 17.11 27.84 -2.40
N ASP A 157 16.72 28.22 -3.62
CA ASP A 157 15.78 29.32 -3.81
C ASP A 157 14.34 28.87 -3.53
N ALA A 158 13.72 29.43 -2.50
CA ALA A 158 12.42 29.05 -1.96
C ALA A 158 11.41 30.21 -1.95
N PRO A 159 11.08 30.81 -3.12
CA PRO A 159 10.15 31.92 -3.22
C PRO A 159 8.74 31.54 -2.75
N VAL A 160 7.88 32.55 -2.57
CA VAL A 160 6.47 32.34 -2.20
C VAL A 160 5.74 31.40 -3.16
N SER A 161 5.99 31.56 -4.46
CA SER A 161 5.36 30.72 -5.50
C SER A 161 6.21 30.58 -6.74
N VAL A 162 6.07 29.46 -7.43
CA VAL A 162 6.73 29.15 -8.72
C VAL A 162 5.68 28.81 -9.75
N LYS A 163 5.84 29.33 -10.98
CA LYS A 163 5.00 28.97 -12.12
C LYS A 163 5.44 27.60 -12.68
N LEU A 164 4.48 26.74 -12.99
CA LEU A 164 4.78 25.46 -13.63
C LEU A 164 5.04 25.64 -15.13
N PRO A 165 6.02 24.92 -15.70
CA PRO A 165 6.30 24.95 -17.13
C PRO A 165 5.05 24.52 -17.94
N GLY A 166 4.85 25.18 -19.08
CA GLY A 166 3.74 24.86 -19.99
C GLY A 166 2.33 25.09 -19.43
N SER A 167 2.20 25.77 -18.28
CA SER A 167 0.92 25.97 -17.58
C SER A 167 0.79 27.39 -17.04
N THR A 168 -0.44 27.82 -16.76
CA THR A 168 -0.73 29.01 -15.95
C THR A 168 -0.76 28.74 -14.46
N ALA A 169 -0.73 27.45 -14.06
CA ALA A 169 -0.76 27.03 -12.66
C ALA A 169 0.52 27.43 -11.90
N ARG A 170 0.37 27.68 -10.62
CA ARG A 170 1.48 28.01 -9.71
C ARG A 170 1.45 27.06 -8.51
N ILE A 171 2.64 26.72 -8.04
CA ILE A 171 2.83 26.02 -6.76
C ILE A 171 3.29 27.06 -5.74
N SER A 172 2.66 27.07 -4.57
CA SER A 172 3.02 27.90 -3.42
C SER A 172 3.46 27.02 -2.23
N ASN A 173 4.24 27.62 -1.34
CA ASN A 173 4.50 27.01 -0.03
C ASN A 173 3.25 27.08 0.84
N ILE A 174 3.28 26.39 1.97
CA ILE A 174 2.24 26.46 3.00
C ILE A 174 2.11 27.95 3.43
N GLU A 175 0.88 28.40 3.68
CA GLU A 175 0.56 29.79 4.07
C GLU A 175 0.94 30.85 3.02
N SER A 176 1.31 30.46 1.81
CA SER A 176 1.71 31.38 0.74
C SER A 176 2.82 32.35 1.15
N THR A 177 3.76 31.86 1.96
CA THR A 177 4.95 32.60 2.39
C THR A 177 6.22 32.06 1.73
N SER A 178 7.31 32.82 1.77
CA SER A 178 8.63 32.28 1.42
C SER A 178 9.04 31.25 2.48
N CYS A 179 9.68 30.16 2.05
CA CYS A 179 10.15 29.14 2.95
C CYS A 179 11.56 29.48 3.44
N GLY A 180 11.81 29.44 4.76
CA GLY A 180 13.14 29.68 5.31
C GLY A 180 13.73 31.03 4.89
N ASN A 181 12.97 32.11 4.97
CA ASN A 181 13.35 33.46 4.52
C ASN A 181 13.73 33.56 3.02
N GLY A 182 13.30 32.59 2.20
CA GLY A 182 13.53 32.56 0.76
C GLY A 182 14.78 31.79 0.31
N HIS A 183 15.74 31.57 1.17
CA HIS A 183 17.04 30.94 0.85
C HIS A 183 17.49 29.95 1.94
N PRO A 184 16.68 28.92 2.29
CA PRO A 184 17.07 27.91 3.27
C PRO A 184 18.14 26.97 2.72
N SER A 185 18.87 26.24 3.60
CA SER A 185 19.61 25.07 3.16
C SER A 185 18.68 23.99 2.62
N PHE A 186 19.20 23.12 1.76
CA PHE A 186 18.41 22.03 1.18
C PHE A 186 17.81 21.11 2.25
N SER A 187 18.59 20.73 3.25
CA SER A 187 18.11 19.92 4.37
C SER A 187 17.02 20.63 5.17
N TYR A 188 17.14 21.95 5.40
CA TYR A 188 16.11 22.71 6.11
C TYR A 188 14.84 22.87 5.27
N ALA A 189 14.96 23.12 3.96
CA ALA A 189 13.83 23.15 3.03
C ALA A 189 13.07 21.81 3.01
N PHE A 190 13.80 20.68 3.07
CA PHE A 190 13.23 19.35 3.19
C PHE A 190 12.49 19.16 4.52
N ALA A 191 13.10 19.53 5.64
CA ALA A 191 12.52 19.42 6.97
C ALA A 191 11.21 20.23 7.12
N LEU A 192 11.17 21.43 6.56
CA LEU A 192 9.97 22.28 6.52
C LEU A 192 8.95 21.86 5.45
N SER A 193 9.30 20.87 4.63
CA SER A 193 8.46 20.44 3.51
C SER A 193 8.12 21.59 2.54
N CYS A 194 9.05 22.46 2.25
CA CYS A 194 8.87 23.55 1.29
C CYS A 194 8.46 23.01 -0.08
N ASN A 195 7.49 23.64 -0.75
CA ASN A 195 7.01 23.18 -2.06
C ASN A 195 7.80 23.77 -3.21
N THR A 196 8.10 25.07 -3.15
CA THR A 196 8.67 25.81 -4.28
C THR A 196 10.10 25.38 -4.64
N PRO A 197 11.04 25.14 -3.68
CA PRO A 197 12.36 24.66 -4.04
C PRO A 197 12.30 23.25 -4.64
N PHE A 198 11.45 22.35 -4.13
CA PHE A 198 11.32 21.01 -4.68
C PHE A 198 10.67 20.99 -6.07
N ALA A 199 9.75 21.90 -6.37
CA ALA A 199 9.22 22.06 -7.71
C ALA A 199 10.31 22.53 -8.71
N LYS A 200 11.21 23.43 -8.29
CA LYS A 200 12.36 23.87 -9.10
C LYS A 200 13.37 22.76 -9.30
N ILE A 201 13.74 22.05 -8.24
CA ILE A 201 14.67 20.92 -8.31
C ILE A 201 14.13 19.82 -9.23
N ALA A 202 12.84 19.50 -9.16
CA ALA A 202 12.22 18.53 -10.05
C ALA A 202 12.29 18.97 -11.54
N GLN A 203 12.18 20.29 -11.82
CA GLN A 203 12.37 20.82 -13.18
C GLN A 203 13.84 20.71 -13.64
N GLU A 204 14.80 20.94 -12.76
CA GLU A 204 16.23 20.82 -13.05
C GLU A 204 16.64 19.37 -13.30
N LEU A 205 16.07 18.41 -12.54
CA LEU A 205 16.26 16.97 -12.77
C LEU A 205 15.75 16.50 -14.13
N GLY A 206 14.71 17.19 -14.65
CA GLY A 206 14.13 16.89 -15.95
C GLY A 206 13.30 15.61 -15.99
N TYR A 207 12.85 15.27 -17.20
CA TYR A 207 12.20 14.01 -17.51
C TYR A 207 13.27 13.07 -18.10
N GLN A 208 13.72 12.11 -17.32
CA GLN A 208 14.56 11.00 -17.83
C GLN A 208 13.73 9.73 -17.94
#